data_0f4c28058f2cad14f086b433e948256a
#
_entry.id   0f4c28058f2cad14f086b433e948256a
#
_cell.length_a   1.000
_cell.length_b   1.000
_cell.length_c   1.000
_cell.angle_alpha   90.00
_cell.angle_beta   90.00
_cell.angle_gamma   90.00
#
_symmetry.space_group_name_H-M   'P 1'
#
loop_
_entity.id
_entity.type
_entity.pdbx_description
1 polymer ?
#
loop_
_entity_poly.entity_id
_entity_poly.type
_entity_poly.pdbx_seq_one_letter_code
_entity_poly.pdbx_strand_id
1 'polypeptide(L)'
;VSPLKTMESDIMGFKDAQEDILPVTLTYGFDSKDAAKQFQTEIAENGLTSSYDDEDKVVDVIYHEGVNESDIKILSDILVNACTNNSAEYKGFHFNK
;
A
#
# COMPACT_ATOMS: atom_id res chain seq x y z
N VAL A 1 -9.05 -16.66 0.73
CA VAL A 1 -7.69 -16.13 0.63
C VAL A 1 -7.59 -14.85 1.46
N SER A 2 -6.55 -14.75 2.26
CA SER A 2 -6.31 -13.59 3.10
C SER A 2 -6.09 -12.33 2.25
N PRO A 3 -6.67 -11.17 2.63
CA PRO A 3 -6.38 -9.93 1.93
C PRO A 3 -4.87 -9.60 1.88
N LEU A 4 -4.11 -9.97 2.91
CA LEU A 4 -2.66 -9.75 2.90
C LEU A 4 -1.98 -10.60 1.84
N LYS A 5 -2.42 -11.83 1.64
CA LYS A 5 -1.87 -12.69 0.59
C LYS A 5 -2.18 -12.12 -0.79
N THR A 6 -3.39 -11.60 -0.98
CA THR A 6 -3.78 -10.94 -2.22
C THR A 6 -2.90 -9.73 -2.47
N MET A 7 -2.67 -8.91 -1.45
CA MET A 7 -1.82 -7.73 -1.56
C MET A 7 -0.39 -8.11 -1.93
N GLU A 8 0.19 -9.11 -1.26
CA GLU A 8 1.54 -9.55 -1.57
C GLU A 8 1.65 -10.01 -3.03
N SER A 9 0.66 -10.78 -3.48
CA SER A 9 0.63 -11.27 -4.86
C SER A 9 0.53 -10.12 -5.85
N ASP A 10 -0.33 -9.14 -5.58
CA ASP A 10 -0.49 -7.96 -6.44
C ASP A 10 0.82 -7.17 -6.53
N ILE A 11 1.46 -6.92 -5.39
CA ILE A 11 2.70 -6.14 -5.34
C ILE A 11 3.82 -6.87 -6.08
N MET A 12 3.96 -8.17 -5.86
CA MET A 12 5.00 -8.95 -6.53
C MET A 12 4.80 -8.97 -8.04
N GLY A 13 3.56 -8.84 -8.49
CA GLY A 13 3.26 -8.75 -9.93
C GLY A 13 3.75 -7.45 -10.57
N PHE A 14 3.98 -6.40 -9.78
CA PHE A 14 4.43 -5.10 -10.33
C PHE A 14 5.77 -5.24 -11.05
N LYS A 15 6.65 -6.12 -10.60
CA LYS A 15 7.97 -6.31 -11.21
C LYS A 15 7.90 -6.83 -12.65
N ASP A 16 6.78 -7.48 -13.01
CA ASP A 16 6.59 -8.05 -14.32
C ASP A 16 5.81 -7.11 -15.26
N ALA A 17 5.41 -5.95 -14.76
CA ALA A 17 4.60 -5.00 -15.54
C ALA A 17 5.47 -4.11 -16.42
N GLN A 18 4.80 -3.35 -17.28
CA GLN A 18 5.48 -2.41 -18.18
C GLN A 18 6.08 -1.25 -17.38
N GLU A 19 7.08 -0.57 -17.97
CA GLU A 19 7.80 0.54 -17.32
C GLU A 19 6.88 1.65 -16.82
N ASP A 20 5.74 1.84 -17.46
CA ASP A 20 4.87 2.98 -17.19
C ASP A 20 3.76 2.67 -16.19
N ILE A 21 3.92 1.65 -15.35
CA ILE A 21 2.94 1.33 -14.33
C ILE A 21 2.92 2.32 -13.18
N LEU A 22 4.01 3.05 -12.99
CA LEU A 22 4.11 4.00 -11.88
C LEU A 22 3.62 5.37 -12.28
N PRO A 23 3.10 6.14 -11.35
CA PRO A 23 2.84 5.73 -9.96
C PRO A 23 1.66 4.78 -9.85
N VAL A 24 1.69 3.98 -8.79
CA VAL A 24 0.60 3.06 -8.47
C VAL A 24 0.00 3.45 -7.12
N THR A 25 -1.32 3.36 -7.02
CA THR A 25 -2.04 3.65 -5.77
C THR A 25 -2.60 2.36 -5.19
N LEU A 26 -2.29 2.12 -3.90
CA LEU A 26 -2.85 0.97 -3.18
C LEU A 26 -3.80 1.52 -2.12
N THR A 27 -4.98 0.92 -2.00
CA THR A 27 -6.05 1.43 -1.14
C THR A 27 -6.29 0.49 0.04
N TYR A 28 -6.44 1.08 1.23
CA TYR A 28 -6.63 0.35 2.48
C TYR A 28 -7.78 0.95 3.26
N GLY A 29 -8.63 0.09 3.83
CA GLY A 29 -9.76 0.53 4.66
C GLY A 29 -9.47 0.34 6.14
N PHE A 30 -10.09 1.15 6.98
CA PHE A 30 -9.90 1.13 8.43
C PHE A 30 -11.22 1.27 9.17
N ASP A 31 -11.26 0.73 10.38
CA ASP A 31 -12.44 0.84 11.24
C ASP A 31 -12.48 2.17 11.97
N SER A 32 -11.32 2.82 12.14
CA SER A 32 -11.25 4.08 12.86
C SER A 32 -10.24 5.03 12.23
N LYS A 33 -10.44 6.32 12.47
CA LYS A 33 -9.52 7.36 12.02
C LYS A 33 -8.15 7.17 12.68
N ASP A 34 -8.13 6.79 13.97
CA ASP A 34 -6.87 6.62 14.70
C ASP A 34 -6.01 5.52 14.08
N ALA A 35 -6.62 4.39 13.72
CA ALA A 35 -5.90 3.30 13.07
C ALA A 35 -5.35 3.74 11.72
N ALA A 36 -6.13 4.49 10.95
CA ALA A 36 -5.68 5.01 9.67
C ALA A 36 -4.49 5.95 9.83
N LYS A 37 -4.55 6.85 10.83
CA LYS A 37 -3.46 7.80 11.07
C LYS A 37 -2.19 7.11 11.53
N GLN A 38 -2.30 6.08 12.37
CA GLN A 38 -1.14 5.29 12.79
C GLN A 38 -0.51 4.57 11.61
N PHE A 39 -1.33 4.02 10.73
CA PHE A 39 -0.85 3.39 9.50
C PHE A 39 -0.07 4.39 8.65
N GLN A 40 -0.63 5.59 8.45
CA GLN A 40 0.05 6.62 7.67
C GLN A 40 1.39 7.02 8.29
N THR A 41 1.44 7.14 9.62
CA THR A 41 2.68 7.48 10.32
C THR A 41 3.73 6.40 10.11
N GLU A 42 3.34 5.14 10.25
CA GLU A 42 4.26 4.02 10.11
C GLU A 42 4.85 3.94 8.71
N ILE A 43 4.02 4.05 7.67
CA ILE A 43 4.53 3.97 6.30
C ILE A 43 5.33 5.22 5.92
N ALA A 44 4.98 6.39 6.47
CA ALA A 44 5.74 7.61 6.22
C ALA A 44 7.16 7.52 6.76
N GLU A 45 7.34 6.84 7.89
CA GLU A 45 8.67 6.60 8.46
C GLU A 45 9.55 5.76 7.53
N ASN A 46 8.91 5.01 6.63
CA ASN A 46 9.60 4.18 5.65
C ASN A 46 9.61 4.82 4.25
N GLY A 47 9.26 6.10 4.17
CA GLY A 47 9.37 6.86 2.94
C GLY A 47 8.17 6.78 2.00
N LEU A 48 7.05 6.24 2.44
CA LEU A 48 5.87 6.14 1.58
C LEU A 48 4.91 7.31 1.78
N THR A 49 4.39 7.81 0.67
CA THR A 49 3.42 8.90 0.65
C THR A 49 2.00 8.34 0.65
N SER A 50 1.11 8.96 1.40
CA SER A 50 -0.29 8.53 1.42
C SER A 50 -1.23 9.71 1.67
N SER A 51 -2.51 9.48 1.36
CA SER A 51 -3.57 10.42 1.66
C SER A 51 -4.71 9.69 2.37
N TYR A 52 -5.45 10.41 3.20
CA TYR A 52 -6.55 9.84 3.99
C TYR A 52 -7.87 10.47 3.60
N ASP A 53 -8.88 9.64 3.36
CA ASP A 53 -10.25 10.07 3.11
C ASP A 53 -11.07 9.80 4.38
N ASP A 54 -11.43 10.87 5.08
CA ASP A 54 -12.15 10.78 6.35
C ASP A 54 -13.58 10.26 6.20
N GLU A 55 -14.20 10.53 5.06
CA GLU A 55 -15.57 10.09 4.79
C GLU A 55 -15.65 8.56 4.71
N ASP A 56 -14.77 7.96 3.93
CA ASP A 56 -14.78 6.52 3.71
C ASP A 56 -13.80 5.76 4.61
N LYS A 57 -12.98 6.48 5.39
CA LYS A 57 -11.95 5.92 6.26
C LYS A 57 -10.99 5.03 5.49
N VAL A 58 -10.54 5.52 4.34
CA VAL A 58 -9.56 4.81 3.53
C VAL A 58 -8.28 5.61 3.39
N VAL A 59 -7.17 4.89 3.26
CA VAL A 59 -5.86 5.47 2.99
C VAL A 59 -5.44 4.99 1.61
N ASP A 60 -5.03 5.94 0.76
CA ASP A 60 -4.43 5.65 -0.54
C ASP A 60 -2.93 5.85 -0.41
N VAL A 61 -2.17 4.78 -0.65
CA VAL A 61 -0.70 4.81 -0.61
C VAL A 61 -0.21 4.96 -2.04
N ILE A 62 0.57 6.00 -2.30
CA ILE A 62 1.06 6.30 -3.63
C ILE A 62 2.53 5.91 -3.74
N TYR A 63 2.85 5.00 -4.65
CA TYR A 63 4.19 4.48 -4.83
C TYR A 63 4.77 4.95 -6.15
N HIS A 64 5.93 5.63 -6.09
CA HIS A 64 6.61 6.22 -7.25
C HIS A 64 7.95 5.57 -7.58
N GLU A 65 8.44 4.69 -6.71
CA GLU A 65 9.80 4.14 -6.84
C GLU A 65 9.87 3.09 -7.95
N GLY A 66 10.99 2.41 -8.05
CA GLY A 66 11.20 1.43 -9.11
C GLY A 66 10.44 0.14 -8.94
N VAL A 67 10.35 -0.63 -10.02
CA VAL A 67 9.62 -1.90 -10.03
C VAL A 67 10.54 -3.11 -10.04
N ASN A 68 11.84 -2.91 -9.77
CA ASN A 68 12.75 -4.05 -9.68
C ASN A 68 12.41 -4.91 -8.46
N GLU A 69 12.88 -6.15 -8.49
CA GLU A 69 12.54 -7.14 -7.46
C GLU A 69 12.88 -6.66 -6.05
N SER A 70 14.02 -6.00 -5.88
CA SER A 70 14.46 -5.52 -4.57
C SER A 70 13.52 -4.46 -4.00
N ASP A 71 13.17 -3.47 -4.80
CA ASP A 71 12.27 -2.38 -4.36
C ASP A 71 10.87 -2.89 -4.06
N ILE A 72 10.38 -3.80 -4.90
CA ILE A 72 9.05 -4.40 -4.73
C ILE A 72 8.98 -5.21 -3.42
N LYS A 73 10.04 -5.96 -3.12
CA LYS A 73 10.07 -6.74 -1.88
C LYS A 73 10.05 -5.83 -0.65
N ILE A 74 10.81 -4.73 -0.69
CA ILE A 74 10.83 -3.77 0.41
C ILE A 74 9.45 -3.15 0.59
N LEU A 75 8.81 -2.76 -0.50
CA LEU A 75 7.45 -2.20 -0.47
C LEU A 75 6.48 -3.19 0.16
N SER A 76 6.52 -4.45 -0.28
CA SER A 76 5.65 -5.50 0.24
C SER A 76 5.85 -5.68 1.74
N ASP A 77 7.10 -5.77 2.20
CA ASP A 77 7.41 -5.98 3.61
C ASP A 77 6.89 -4.83 4.47
N ILE A 78 7.09 -3.58 4.03
CA ILE A 78 6.61 -2.40 4.75
C ILE A 78 5.09 -2.45 4.89
N LEU A 79 4.39 -2.73 3.80
CA LEU A 79 2.93 -2.71 3.80
C LEU A 79 2.33 -3.89 4.57
N VAL A 80 2.94 -5.07 4.49
CA VAL A 80 2.47 -6.22 5.28
C VAL A 80 2.58 -5.91 6.77
N ASN A 81 3.71 -5.35 7.21
CA ASN A 81 3.91 -5.01 8.62
C ASN A 81 2.92 -3.94 9.07
N ALA A 82 2.74 -2.90 8.28
CA ALA A 82 1.84 -1.80 8.64
C ALA A 82 0.38 -2.27 8.69
N CYS A 83 -0.03 -3.13 7.78
CA CYS A 83 -1.39 -3.69 7.78
C CYS A 83 -1.61 -4.55 9.02
N THR A 84 -0.64 -5.39 9.37
CA THR A 84 -0.74 -6.25 10.54
C THR A 84 -0.84 -5.43 11.82
N ASN A 85 -0.01 -4.39 11.94
CA ASN A 85 0.04 -3.56 13.15
C ASN A 85 -1.20 -2.69 13.33
N ASN A 86 -1.91 -2.35 12.26
CA ASN A 86 -2.99 -1.37 12.31
C ASN A 86 -4.33 -1.92 11.84
N SER A 87 -4.43 -3.22 11.63
CA SER A 87 -5.66 -3.88 11.18
C SER A 87 -6.23 -3.28 9.89
N ALA A 88 -5.35 -2.95 8.96
CA ALA A 88 -5.76 -2.40 7.67
C ALA A 88 -6.36 -3.49 6.80
N GLU A 89 -7.41 -3.13 6.05
CA GLU A 89 -8.02 -4.02 5.08
C GLU A 89 -7.59 -3.59 3.68
N TYR A 90 -6.83 -4.43 3.01
CA TYR A 90 -6.39 -4.14 1.64
C TYR A 90 -7.58 -4.20 0.68
N LYS A 91 -7.76 -3.15 -0.13
CA LYS A 91 -8.89 -3.05 -1.04
C LYS A 91 -8.52 -3.10 -2.52
N GLY A 92 -7.23 -3.17 -2.82
CA GLY A 92 -6.79 -3.26 -4.21
C GLY A 92 -5.86 -2.12 -4.60
N PHE A 93 -5.56 -2.04 -5.89
CA PHE A 93 -4.62 -1.05 -6.41
C PHE A 93 -5.06 -0.59 -7.80
N HIS A 94 -4.52 0.55 -8.24
CA HIS A 94 -4.66 0.99 -9.63
C HIS A 94 -3.44 1.80 -10.04
N PHE A 95 -3.19 1.84 -11.34
CA PHE A 95 -2.07 2.61 -11.89
C PHE A 95 -2.55 4.02 -12.25
N ASN A 96 -1.77 5.01 -11.82
CA ASN A 96 -2.08 6.43 -12.04
C ASN A 96 -1.28 6.93 -13.25
N LYS A 97 -1.86 6.83 -14.39
CA LYS A 97 -1.23 7.37 -15.58
C LYS A 97 -1.75 8.75 -15.89
#